data_d626f377f683f857687bad7dee34c197
#
_entry.id   d626f377f683f857687bad7dee34c197
#
_cell.length_a   1.000
_cell.length_b   1.000
_cell.length_c   1.000
_cell.angle_alpha   90.00
_cell.angle_beta   90.00
_cell.angle_gamma   90.00
#
_symmetry.space_group_name_H-M   'P 1'
#
loop_
_entity.id
_entity.type
_entity.pdbx_description
1 polymer ?
#
loop_
_entity_poly.entity_id
_entity_poly.type
_entity_poly.pdbx_seq_one_letter_code
_entity_poly.pdbx_strand_id
1 'polypeptide(L)'
;MLSKGEGTTIPVIHESAQATDALRGIFITFEGGEGAGKTTHIRFLSETLRAHGREVLCLREPGGTEVGEQLRAVVLDPANGGMSDEAELLIYEAARAQLMAQVIAPALARGAVVLCDRFTDSTVAYQAYGRGLPRMFVDRVNEFACQ
;
A
#
# COMPACT_ATOMS: atom_id res chain seq x y z
N MET A 1 -69.62 -37.89 0.16
CA MET A 1 -69.02 -36.97 -0.79
C MET A 1 -67.86 -36.32 -0.05
N LEU A 2 -66.63 -36.80 -0.28
CA LEU A 2 -65.42 -36.36 0.45
C LEU A 2 -64.66 -35.43 -0.47
N SER A 3 -64.43 -34.20 -0.03
CA SER A 3 -63.62 -33.17 -0.74
C SER A 3 -62.14 -33.45 -0.49
N LYS A 4 -61.39 -33.45 -1.56
CA LYS A 4 -59.94 -33.61 -1.59
C LYS A 4 -59.27 -32.37 -1.04
N GLY A 5 -58.34 -32.56 -0.04
CA GLY A 5 -57.46 -31.51 0.43
C GLY A 5 -56.37 -31.19 -0.58
N GLU A 6 -56.23 -29.93 -0.91
CA GLU A 6 -55.13 -29.40 -1.73
C GLU A 6 -53.87 -29.29 -0.85
N GLY A 7 -52.83 -30.02 -1.27
CA GLY A 7 -51.52 -29.95 -0.63
C GLY A 7 -50.83 -28.64 -1.03
N THR A 8 -50.56 -27.79 -0.03
CA THR A 8 -49.76 -26.58 -0.20
C THR A 8 -48.30 -26.97 -0.34
N THR A 9 -47.76 -26.85 -1.54
CA THR A 9 -46.32 -27.02 -1.80
C THR A 9 -45.60 -25.75 -1.34
N ILE A 10 -44.78 -25.88 -0.31
CA ILE A 10 -43.89 -24.81 0.15
C ILE A 10 -42.75 -24.69 -0.89
N PRO A 11 -42.46 -23.50 -1.48
CA PRO A 11 -41.31 -23.35 -2.36
C PRO A 11 -40.02 -23.48 -1.55
N VAL A 12 -39.18 -24.42 -1.95
CA VAL A 12 -37.78 -24.49 -1.44
C VAL A 12 -37.05 -23.31 -2.04
N ILE A 13 -36.72 -22.35 -1.18
CA ILE A 13 -35.82 -21.25 -1.52
C ILE A 13 -34.42 -21.86 -1.66
N HIS A 14 -33.98 -22.03 -2.90
CA HIS A 14 -32.58 -22.28 -3.19
C HIS A 14 -31.81 -21.00 -2.79
N GLU A 15 -31.13 -21.06 -1.66
CA GLU A 15 -30.12 -20.08 -1.28
C GLU A 15 -29.07 -20.06 -2.39
N SER A 16 -29.15 -19.04 -3.23
CA SER A 16 -28.18 -18.79 -4.27
C SER A 16 -26.82 -18.59 -3.59
N ALA A 17 -25.84 -19.38 -4.05
CA ALA A 17 -24.45 -19.35 -3.63
C ALA A 17 -23.98 -17.92 -3.37
N GLN A 18 -23.51 -17.71 -2.16
CA GLN A 18 -22.83 -16.49 -1.72
C GLN A 18 -21.80 -16.10 -2.78
N ALA A 19 -22.00 -14.93 -3.38
CA ALA A 19 -20.92 -14.23 -4.04
C ALA A 19 -19.78 -14.15 -3.01
N THR A 20 -18.65 -14.78 -3.29
CA THR A 20 -17.44 -14.66 -2.49
C THR A 20 -17.16 -13.18 -2.41
N ASP A 21 -17.36 -12.60 -1.23
CA ASP A 21 -17.04 -11.21 -0.94
C ASP A 21 -15.51 -11.10 -1.16
N ALA A 22 -15.13 -10.65 -2.37
CA ALA A 22 -13.73 -10.56 -2.74
C ALA A 22 -13.10 -9.59 -1.74
N LEU A 23 -12.24 -10.11 -0.86
CA LEU A 23 -11.59 -9.34 0.19
C LEU A 23 -10.91 -8.11 -0.45
N ARG A 24 -11.35 -6.92 -0.06
CA ARG A 24 -10.75 -5.68 -0.54
C ARG A 24 -9.28 -5.63 -0.15
N GLY A 25 -8.43 -5.15 -1.05
CA GLY A 25 -7.04 -4.85 -0.76
C GLY A 25 -6.95 -3.78 0.33
N ILE A 26 -5.94 -3.89 1.19
CA ILE A 26 -5.70 -2.96 2.30
C ILE A 26 -4.27 -2.45 2.17
N PHE A 27 -4.10 -1.13 2.20
CA PHE A 27 -2.78 -0.50 2.23
C PHE A 27 -2.54 0.13 3.60
N ILE A 28 -1.46 -0.26 4.27
CA ILE A 28 -1.06 0.22 5.60
C ILE A 28 0.38 0.71 5.52
N THR A 29 0.60 1.95 5.91
CA THR A 29 1.93 2.55 6.00
C THR A 29 2.42 2.62 7.43
N PHE A 30 3.72 2.50 7.63
CA PHE A 30 4.38 2.62 8.92
C PHE A 30 5.34 3.80 8.84
N GLU A 31 5.08 4.81 9.65
CA GLU A 31 5.85 6.04 9.68
C GLU A 31 6.58 6.20 11.02
N GLY A 32 7.65 6.97 11.01
CA GLY A 32 8.43 7.26 12.22
C GLY A 32 9.93 7.28 11.98
N GLY A 33 10.65 7.81 12.94
CA GLY A 33 12.10 7.91 12.94
C GLY A 33 12.80 6.55 12.92
N GLU A 34 14.13 6.60 12.84
CA GLU A 34 14.95 5.40 13.00
C GLU A 34 14.80 4.84 14.41
N GLY A 35 14.77 3.51 14.55
CA GLY A 35 14.59 2.87 15.85
C GLY A 35 13.15 2.87 16.40
N ALA A 36 12.16 3.47 15.74
CA ALA A 36 10.76 3.51 16.19
C ALA A 36 10.03 2.16 16.16
N GLY A 37 10.70 1.07 15.80
CA GLY A 37 10.12 -0.28 15.82
C GLY A 37 9.28 -0.65 14.59
N LYS A 38 9.28 0.15 13.52
CA LYS A 38 8.49 -0.10 12.30
C LYS A 38 8.67 -1.53 11.76
N THR A 39 9.90 -1.95 11.53
CA THR A 39 10.22 -3.29 11.02
C THR A 39 9.69 -4.41 11.91
N THR A 40 9.74 -4.23 13.24
CA THR A 40 9.22 -5.21 14.21
C THR A 40 7.70 -5.33 14.09
N HIS A 41 6.99 -4.20 13.99
CA HIS A 41 5.54 -4.18 13.86
C HIS A 41 5.07 -4.72 12.50
N ILE A 42 5.76 -4.37 11.41
CA ILE A 42 5.49 -4.92 10.07
C ILE A 42 5.61 -6.44 10.08
N ARG A 43 6.70 -6.96 10.65
CA ARG A 43 6.90 -8.42 10.75
C ARG A 43 5.77 -9.08 11.54
N PHE A 44 5.48 -8.60 12.74
CA PHE A 44 4.43 -9.16 13.59
C PHE A 44 3.06 -9.13 12.88
N LEU A 45 2.68 -8.00 12.31
CA LEU A 45 1.41 -7.85 11.61
C LEU A 45 1.34 -8.75 10.36
N SER A 46 2.44 -8.85 9.60
CA SER A 46 2.48 -9.69 8.40
C SER A 46 2.32 -11.18 8.75
N GLU A 47 2.98 -11.65 9.80
CA GLU A 47 2.86 -13.03 10.29
C GLU A 47 1.42 -13.33 10.74
N THR A 48 0.84 -12.41 11.52
CA THR A 48 -0.55 -12.53 11.99
C THR A 48 -1.55 -12.59 10.84
N LEU A 49 -1.45 -11.70 9.87
CA LEU A 49 -2.37 -11.65 8.73
C LEU A 49 -2.22 -12.87 7.81
N ARG A 50 -0.98 -13.34 7.59
CA ARG A 50 -0.74 -14.59 6.84
C ARG A 50 -1.32 -15.80 7.53
N ALA A 51 -1.21 -15.89 8.86
CA ALA A 51 -1.82 -16.96 9.64
C ALA A 51 -3.36 -16.99 9.53
N HIS A 52 -3.99 -15.83 9.21
CA HIS A 52 -5.41 -15.72 8.91
C HIS A 52 -5.74 -15.85 7.41
N GLY A 53 -4.83 -16.38 6.60
CA GLY A 53 -5.06 -16.69 5.19
C GLY A 53 -5.01 -15.47 4.24
N ARG A 54 -4.49 -14.30 4.69
CA ARG A 54 -4.35 -13.14 3.82
C ARG A 54 -3.05 -13.19 3.03
N GLU A 55 -3.11 -12.81 1.76
CA GLU A 55 -1.90 -12.46 1.00
C GLU A 55 -1.34 -11.15 1.56
N VAL A 56 -0.05 -11.12 1.93
CA VAL A 56 0.60 -9.94 2.51
C VAL A 56 1.91 -9.65 1.80
N LEU A 57 2.02 -8.43 1.27
CA LEU A 57 3.26 -7.87 0.76
C LEU A 57 3.87 -6.92 1.80
N CYS A 58 5.17 -7.07 2.06
CA CYS A 58 5.92 -6.14 2.89
C CYS A 58 6.89 -5.38 2.00
N LEU A 59 6.74 -4.07 1.96
CA LEU A 59 7.48 -3.15 1.10
C LEU A 59 8.19 -2.10 1.93
N ARG A 60 9.12 -1.38 1.32
CA ARG A 60 9.75 -0.18 1.89
C ARG A 60 10.00 0.86 0.82
N GLU A 61 9.96 2.12 1.19
CA GLU A 61 10.36 3.22 0.33
C GLU A 61 11.66 3.90 0.81
N PRO A 62 12.41 4.47 -0.14
CA PRO A 62 12.33 4.27 -1.58
C PRO A 62 12.81 2.87 -1.96
N GLY A 63 12.30 2.30 -3.07
CA GLY A 63 12.70 0.99 -3.56
C GLY A 63 11.53 0.06 -3.90
N GLY A 64 11.75 -1.26 -3.79
CA GLY A 64 10.71 -2.28 -3.99
C GLY A 64 10.46 -2.66 -5.45
N THR A 65 11.13 -2.05 -6.40
CA THR A 65 11.18 -2.41 -7.83
C THR A 65 12.60 -2.27 -8.34
N GLU A 66 12.94 -2.88 -9.47
CA GLU A 66 14.29 -2.77 -10.04
C GLU A 66 14.68 -1.30 -10.28
N VAL A 67 13.80 -0.51 -10.90
CA VAL A 67 14.03 0.94 -11.09
C VAL A 67 14.06 1.68 -9.75
N GLY A 68 13.15 1.35 -8.83
CA GLY A 68 13.10 1.96 -7.51
C GLY A 68 14.38 1.72 -6.70
N GLU A 69 15.00 0.54 -6.79
CA GLU A 69 16.26 0.25 -6.10
C GLU A 69 17.44 1.04 -6.71
N GLN A 70 17.46 1.25 -8.03
CA GLN A 70 18.45 2.12 -8.67
C GLN A 70 18.31 3.58 -8.20
N LEU A 71 17.08 4.09 -8.15
CA LEU A 71 16.79 5.43 -7.64
C LEU A 71 17.16 5.55 -6.15
N ARG A 72 16.88 4.51 -5.36
CA ARG A 72 17.31 4.43 -3.95
C ARG A 72 18.84 4.51 -3.83
N ALA A 73 19.58 3.78 -4.66
CA ALA A 73 21.03 3.83 -4.64
C ALA A 73 21.54 5.26 -4.90
N VAL A 74 20.93 6.00 -5.82
CA VAL A 74 21.29 7.39 -6.09
C VAL A 74 20.98 8.31 -4.91
N VAL A 75 19.78 8.25 -4.34
CA VAL A 75 19.36 9.21 -3.30
C VAL A 75 20.00 8.96 -1.95
N LEU A 76 20.46 7.73 -1.68
CA LEU A 76 21.11 7.37 -0.43
C LEU A 76 22.64 7.35 -0.52
N ASP A 77 23.23 7.57 -1.69
CA ASP A 77 24.68 7.59 -1.83
C ASP A 77 25.27 8.86 -1.20
N PRO A 78 26.15 8.74 -0.19
CA PRO A 78 26.82 9.90 0.43
C PRO A 78 27.63 10.73 -0.58
N ALA A 79 28.09 10.14 -1.68
CA ALA A 79 28.79 10.86 -2.75
C ALA A 79 27.90 11.91 -3.43
N ASN A 80 26.59 11.78 -3.36
CA ASN A 80 25.60 12.70 -3.91
C ASN A 80 25.15 13.77 -2.91
N GLY A 81 25.91 14.06 -1.87
CA GLY A 81 25.60 15.06 -0.85
C GLY A 81 25.39 16.49 -1.37
N GLY A 82 25.74 16.79 -2.63
CA GLY A 82 25.45 18.04 -3.32
C GLY A 82 24.12 18.05 -4.09
N MET A 83 23.28 17.02 -3.94
CA MET A 83 21.96 16.96 -4.59
C MET A 83 21.08 18.09 -4.08
N SER A 84 20.35 18.78 -5.00
CA SER A 84 19.38 19.77 -4.58
C SER A 84 18.15 19.13 -3.93
N ASP A 85 17.49 19.87 -3.06
CA ASP A 85 16.29 19.38 -2.35
C ASP A 85 15.15 18.99 -3.31
N GLU A 86 15.02 19.71 -4.43
CA GLU A 86 14.05 19.39 -5.48
C GLU A 86 14.41 18.07 -6.20
N ALA A 87 15.69 17.86 -6.51
CA ALA A 87 16.15 16.62 -7.13
C ALA A 87 15.91 15.42 -6.20
N GLU A 88 16.22 15.58 -4.91
CA GLU A 88 15.94 14.56 -3.89
C GLU A 88 14.44 14.20 -3.88
N LEU A 89 13.56 15.20 -3.77
CA LEU A 89 12.11 14.99 -3.82
C LEU A 89 11.68 14.24 -5.06
N LEU A 90 12.11 14.68 -6.25
CA LEU A 90 11.69 14.05 -7.51
C LEU A 90 12.18 12.60 -7.65
N ILE A 91 13.33 12.26 -7.08
CA ILE A 91 13.83 10.87 -7.06
C ILE A 91 12.95 9.99 -6.15
N TYR A 92 12.57 10.48 -4.97
CA TYR A 92 11.64 9.77 -4.10
C TYR A 92 10.30 9.52 -4.79
N GLU A 93 9.76 10.55 -5.45
CA GLU A 93 8.47 10.44 -6.13
C GLU A 93 8.52 9.55 -7.38
N ALA A 94 9.62 9.56 -8.14
CA ALA A 94 9.81 8.63 -9.25
C ALA A 94 9.86 7.17 -8.78
N ALA A 95 10.56 6.89 -7.68
CA ALA A 95 10.59 5.55 -7.10
C ALA A 95 9.20 5.09 -6.61
N ARG A 96 8.44 6.00 -5.99
CA ARG A 96 7.06 5.76 -5.54
C ARG A 96 6.12 5.49 -6.68
N ALA A 97 6.13 6.34 -7.72
CA ALA A 97 5.28 6.13 -8.89
C ALA A 97 5.50 4.76 -9.53
N GLN A 98 6.76 4.33 -9.63
CA GLN A 98 7.09 3.00 -10.13
C GLN A 98 6.58 1.89 -9.21
N LEU A 99 6.73 2.04 -7.89
CA LEU A 99 6.26 1.08 -6.90
C LEU A 99 4.73 0.97 -6.89
N MET A 100 4.04 2.09 -6.98
CA MET A 100 2.57 2.14 -7.09
C MET A 100 2.08 1.39 -8.31
N ALA A 101 2.58 1.73 -9.49
CA ALA A 101 2.12 1.16 -10.75
C ALA A 101 2.46 -0.34 -10.88
N GLN A 102 3.65 -0.76 -10.45
CA GLN A 102 4.15 -2.10 -10.69
C GLN A 102 3.76 -3.10 -9.59
N VAL A 103 3.61 -2.66 -8.35
CA VAL A 103 3.46 -3.55 -7.19
C VAL A 103 2.20 -3.25 -6.38
N ILE A 104 2.03 -2.02 -5.88
CA ILE A 104 0.99 -1.72 -4.89
C ILE A 104 -0.40 -1.81 -5.51
N ALA A 105 -0.66 -1.07 -6.59
CA ALA A 105 -1.99 -1.05 -7.21
C ALA A 105 -2.43 -2.45 -7.69
N PRO A 106 -1.59 -3.25 -8.38
CA PRO A 106 -1.94 -4.62 -8.72
C PRO A 106 -2.18 -5.53 -7.51
N ALA A 107 -1.44 -5.35 -6.41
CA ALA A 107 -1.64 -6.12 -5.18
C ALA A 107 -2.99 -5.80 -4.52
N LEU A 108 -3.32 -4.53 -4.41
CA LEU A 108 -4.60 -4.08 -3.86
C LEU A 108 -5.78 -4.55 -4.73
N ALA A 109 -5.63 -4.51 -6.06
CA ALA A 109 -6.67 -4.95 -6.99
C ALA A 109 -7.03 -6.43 -6.83
N ARG A 110 -6.08 -7.30 -6.43
CA ARG A 110 -6.34 -8.72 -6.15
C ARG A 110 -6.68 -9.05 -4.70
N GLY A 111 -6.87 -8.01 -3.85
CA GLY A 111 -7.31 -8.17 -2.47
C GLY A 111 -6.19 -8.41 -1.46
N ALA A 112 -4.92 -8.21 -1.84
CA ALA A 112 -3.79 -8.36 -0.94
C ALA A 112 -3.74 -7.24 0.13
N VAL A 113 -3.09 -7.52 1.25
CA VAL A 113 -2.68 -6.51 2.24
C VAL A 113 -1.26 -6.08 1.91
N VAL A 114 -1.04 -4.77 1.75
CA VAL A 114 0.27 -4.19 1.53
C VAL A 114 0.69 -3.42 2.78
N LEU A 115 1.82 -3.80 3.37
CA LEU A 115 2.46 -3.14 4.50
C LEU A 115 3.71 -2.44 3.99
N CYS A 116 3.80 -1.12 4.12
CA CYS A 116 4.91 -0.33 3.58
C CYS A 116 5.64 0.43 4.69
N ASP A 117 6.95 0.21 4.81
CA ASP A 117 7.82 1.01 5.67
C ASP A 117 8.13 2.33 4.97
N ARG A 118 7.52 3.40 5.42
CA ARG A 118 7.47 4.77 4.87
C ARG A 118 6.62 4.88 3.60
N PHE A 119 6.00 6.05 3.47
CA PHE A 119 5.24 6.46 2.30
C PHE A 119 5.18 7.99 2.22
N THR A 120 4.07 8.56 1.76
CA THR A 120 3.91 10.01 1.52
C THR A 120 4.17 10.88 2.75
N ASP A 121 3.81 10.42 3.95
CA ASP A 121 4.03 11.20 5.18
C ASP A 121 5.52 11.40 5.49
N SER A 122 6.36 10.41 5.15
CA SER A 122 7.81 10.58 5.23
C SER A 122 8.29 11.70 4.29
N THR A 123 7.79 11.77 3.05
CA THR A 123 8.15 12.86 2.12
C THR A 123 7.72 14.22 2.66
N VAL A 124 6.53 14.30 3.21
CA VAL A 124 6.08 15.52 3.86
C VAL A 124 7.02 15.92 5.01
N ALA A 125 7.35 14.99 5.88
CA ALA A 125 8.20 15.27 7.03
C ALA A 125 9.62 15.69 6.62
N TYR A 126 10.23 14.98 5.68
CA TYR A 126 11.64 15.20 5.33
C TYR A 126 11.82 16.29 4.26
N GLN A 127 11.05 16.28 3.19
CA GLN A 127 11.23 17.22 2.08
C GLN A 127 10.48 18.54 2.32
N ALA A 128 9.23 18.52 2.80
CA ALA A 128 8.53 19.77 3.08
C ALA A 128 9.06 20.44 4.35
N TYR A 129 9.07 19.74 5.47
CA TYR A 129 9.48 20.36 6.74
C TYR A 129 10.99 20.29 6.99
N GLY A 130 11.64 19.20 6.59
CA GLY A 130 13.08 19.03 6.79
C GLY A 130 13.93 19.86 5.84
N ARG A 131 13.56 19.91 4.55
CA ARG A 131 14.26 20.67 3.51
C ARG A 131 13.64 22.04 3.24
N GLY A 132 12.45 22.32 3.76
CA GLY A 132 11.76 23.60 3.57
C GLY A 132 11.10 23.76 2.21
N LEU A 133 10.85 22.68 1.48
CA LEU A 133 10.12 22.75 0.20
C LEU A 133 8.64 23.12 0.44
N PRO A 134 8.01 23.85 -0.52
CA PRO A 134 6.64 24.27 -0.39
C PRO A 134 5.68 23.08 -0.18
N ARG A 135 5.00 23.02 0.97
CA ARG A 135 4.12 21.91 1.35
C ARG A 135 3.11 21.56 0.25
N MET A 136 2.44 22.56 -0.31
CA MET A 136 1.45 22.34 -1.37
C MET A 136 2.05 21.68 -2.62
N PHE A 137 3.31 21.98 -2.94
CA PHE A 137 4.00 21.33 -4.06
C PHE A 137 4.31 19.87 -3.73
N VAL A 138 4.83 19.60 -2.52
CA VAL A 138 5.09 18.22 -2.04
C VAL A 138 3.82 17.39 -2.04
N ASP A 139 2.70 17.93 -1.55
CA ASP A 139 1.42 17.22 -1.58
C ASP A 139 0.97 16.88 -3.01
N ARG A 140 1.13 17.82 -3.97
CA ARG A 140 0.75 17.58 -5.36
C ARG A 140 1.59 16.52 -6.06
N VAL A 141 2.91 16.50 -5.83
CA VAL A 141 3.76 15.45 -6.43
C VAL A 141 3.51 14.09 -5.77
N ASN A 142 3.22 14.04 -4.47
CA ASN A 142 2.75 12.84 -3.79
C ASN A 142 1.46 12.29 -4.42
N GLU A 143 0.45 13.14 -4.61
CA GLU A 143 -0.82 12.76 -5.27
C GLU A 143 -0.58 12.23 -6.68
N PHE A 144 0.28 12.90 -7.45
CA PHE A 144 0.61 12.47 -8.81
C PHE A 144 1.31 11.11 -8.84
N ALA A 145 2.24 10.86 -7.94
CA ALA A 145 2.99 9.62 -7.87
C ALA A 145 2.15 8.43 -7.36
N CYS A 146 1.01 8.69 -6.71
CA CYS A 146 0.13 7.67 -6.14
C CYS A 146 -1.08 7.31 -7.03
N GLN A 147 -1.16 7.82 -8.28
CA GLN A 147 -2.27 7.56 -9.21
C GLN A 147 -2.25 6.14 -9.80
#